data_84acf6eef923dbb0bb74ed4ed2ce8b1e
#
_entry.id   84acf6eef923dbb0bb74ed4ed2ce8b1e
#
_cell.length_a   1.000
_cell.length_b   1.000
_cell.length_c   1.000
_cell.angle_alpha   90.00
_cell.angle_beta   90.00
_cell.angle_gamma   90.00
#
_symmetry.space_group_name_H-M   'P 1'
#
loop_
_entity.id
_entity.type
_entity.pdbx_description
1 polymer ?
#
loop_
_entity_poly.entity_id
_entity_poly.type
_entity_poly.pdbx_seq_one_letter_code
_entity_poly.pdbx_strand_id
1 'polypeptide(L)'
;MSRTVRDAALESRTARGRLDPRGEPYYKALEPGLLHLGYRKPKTGAGKWLARLYIGSHSYRYHPIGVADDLSDPDGRVILGFKQAQAAARKLMVAQAGGGVGTVADAVEAYIRALETEGRSPSAIADMRCTANALILPTLGHVELAKLSTPQLERWRNELARRPARVRTREGEPQRYRAHRDDDTPRARRASANRVRTVLLAALNHAFRAGHVDSDLAWRRLPPFKGVSRARLRYLSVAEAKRLINGADPEFRPMLQAALLVGARYGQLAQLTTSDCNLDAGTLRLRTRKGDGSERVYHVHLADEAQAFFQAICAGRRGNDRILTRADGRPWKAVQQQAFMQKASKRAGIVPAVNFHVTRHTFASHAVMGGCPLLVVAQALGHTDTRMVEKHYGHLSPSYAADAIRRAAPRYGIKPGNVRPLR
;
A
#
# COMPACT_ATOMS: atom_id res chain seq x y z
N MET A 1 -15.67 29.86 -31.66
CA MET A 1 -15.99 28.45 -31.89
C MET A 1 -14.71 27.70 -32.24
N SER A 2 -14.27 26.76 -31.46
CA SER A 2 -13.08 25.94 -31.74
C SER A 2 -13.37 25.04 -32.92
N ARG A 3 -12.61 25.20 -34.01
CA ARG A 3 -12.71 24.34 -35.20
C ARG A 3 -12.22 22.95 -34.82
N THR A 4 -13.12 22.00 -34.63
CA THR A 4 -12.78 20.60 -34.39
C THR A 4 -12.02 20.06 -35.59
N VAL A 5 -10.80 19.62 -35.41
CA VAL A 5 -9.98 19.01 -36.47
C VAL A 5 -10.65 17.69 -36.87
N ARG A 6 -11.09 17.57 -38.11
CA ARG A 6 -11.64 16.30 -38.63
C ARG A 6 -10.50 15.30 -38.80
N ASP A 7 -10.68 14.11 -38.28
CA ASP A 7 -9.74 13.01 -38.44
C ASP A 7 -9.64 12.59 -39.91
N ALA A 8 -8.42 12.50 -40.41
CA ALA A 8 -8.11 12.00 -41.74
C ALA A 8 -7.64 10.55 -41.68
N ALA A 9 -7.96 9.78 -42.73
CA ALA A 9 -7.46 8.43 -42.90
C ALA A 9 -5.99 8.45 -43.32
N LEU A 10 -5.08 8.18 -42.39
CA LEU A 10 -3.63 8.27 -42.61
C LEU A 10 -2.91 6.90 -42.44
N GLU A 11 -3.65 5.84 -42.14
CA GLU A 11 -3.12 4.54 -41.68
C GLU A 11 -2.37 3.77 -42.76
N SER A 12 -2.76 3.92 -44.03
CA SER A 12 -2.16 3.20 -45.15
C SER A 12 -1.66 4.13 -46.25
N ARG A 13 -0.69 3.66 -47.04
CA ARG A 13 -0.20 4.37 -48.25
C ARG A 13 -1.35 4.69 -49.18
N THR A 14 -2.26 3.76 -49.40
CA THR A 14 -3.43 3.93 -50.27
C THR A 14 -4.36 5.04 -49.78
N ALA A 15 -4.62 5.07 -48.45
CA ALA A 15 -5.46 6.12 -47.85
C ALA A 15 -4.81 7.50 -48.02
N ARG A 16 -3.51 7.62 -47.78
CA ARG A 16 -2.75 8.86 -47.96
C ARG A 16 -2.65 9.25 -49.46
N GLY A 17 -2.56 8.26 -50.32
CA GLY A 17 -2.54 8.46 -51.77
C GLY A 17 -3.80 9.17 -52.32
N ARG A 18 -4.96 8.96 -51.69
CA ARG A 18 -6.25 9.57 -52.07
C ARG A 18 -6.44 11.00 -51.56
N LEU A 19 -5.55 11.51 -50.72
CA LEU A 19 -5.63 12.88 -50.22
C LEU A 19 -5.11 13.87 -51.28
N ASP A 20 -5.66 15.06 -51.30
CA ASP A 20 -5.21 16.11 -52.20
C ASP A 20 -3.92 16.77 -51.68
N PRO A 21 -2.96 17.13 -52.57
CA PRO A 21 -1.80 17.94 -52.21
C PRO A 21 -2.23 19.31 -51.66
N ARG A 22 -1.77 19.65 -50.44
CA ARG A 22 -2.06 20.97 -49.85
C ARG A 22 -0.96 21.41 -48.88
N GLY A 23 -0.87 22.71 -48.62
CA GLY A 23 0.10 23.29 -47.68
C GLY A 23 -0.17 22.95 -46.21
N GLU A 24 -1.46 22.86 -45.84
CA GLU A 24 -1.85 22.49 -44.48
C GLU A 24 -1.83 20.97 -44.29
N PRO A 25 -1.34 20.47 -43.14
CA PRO A 25 -1.34 19.04 -42.85
C PRO A 25 -2.76 18.48 -42.68
N TYR A 26 -2.92 17.20 -42.98
CA TYR A 26 -4.03 16.37 -42.57
C TYR A 26 -3.74 15.82 -41.14
N TYR A 27 -4.73 15.79 -40.29
CA TYR A 27 -4.52 15.39 -38.89
C TYR A 27 -5.32 14.16 -38.53
N LYS A 28 -4.73 13.36 -37.60
CA LYS A 28 -5.42 12.32 -36.87
C LYS A 28 -5.14 12.50 -35.38
N ALA A 29 -6.19 12.51 -34.54
CA ALA A 29 -6.04 12.61 -33.12
C ALA A 29 -5.40 11.33 -32.58
N LEU A 30 -4.33 11.48 -31.80
CA LEU A 30 -3.68 10.41 -31.05
C LEU A 30 -4.09 10.44 -29.58
N GLU A 31 -4.17 11.65 -29.03
CA GLU A 31 -4.69 11.93 -27.69
C GLU A 31 -5.66 13.12 -27.81
N PRO A 32 -6.95 12.92 -27.53
CA PRO A 32 -7.97 13.94 -27.74
C PRO A 32 -7.59 15.29 -27.12
N GLY A 33 -7.58 16.34 -27.92
CA GLY A 33 -7.25 17.69 -27.47
C GLY A 33 -5.78 17.98 -27.18
N LEU A 34 -4.91 16.98 -27.09
CA LEU A 34 -3.51 17.14 -26.66
C LEU A 34 -2.51 16.87 -27.79
N LEU A 35 -2.66 15.77 -28.54
CA LEU A 35 -1.71 15.34 -29.55
C LEU A 35 -2.41 14.91 -30.83
N HIS A 36 -1.98 15.46 -31.95
CA HIS A 36 -2.39 15.01 -33.28
C HIS A 36 -1.18 14.62 -34.12
N LEU A 37 -1.27 13.51 -34.84
CA LEU A 37 -0.34 13.18 -35.90
C LEU A 37 -0.78 13.93 -37.18
N GLY A 38 0.12 14.73 -37.74
CA GLY A 38 -0.07 15.46 -38.97
C GLY A 38 0.65 14.79 -40.13
N TYR A 39 0.02 14.77 -41.27
CA TYR A 39 0.59 14.37 -42.57
C TYR A 39 0.46 15.49 -43.57
N ARG A 40 1.58 15.96 -44.13
CA ARG A 40 1.61 16.97 -45.16
C ARG A 40 1.91 16.32 -46.50
N LYS A 41 0.96 16.40 -47.43
CA LYS A 41 1.10 15.86 -48.78
C LYS A 41 1.63 16.95 -49.72
N PRO A 42 2.86 16.84 -50.28
CA PRO A 42 3.37 17.75 -51.28
C PRO A 42 2.75 17.46 -52.66
N LYS A 43 2.94 18.36 -53.61
CA LYS A 43 2.53 18.13 -55.02
C LYS A 43 3.35 17.02 -55.67
N THR A 44 4.61 16.91 -55.34
CA THR A 44 5.55 15.89 -55.83
C THR A 44 6.37 15.33 -54.69
N GLY A 45 6.68 14.02 -54.71
CA GLY A 45 7.49 13.35 -53.70
C GLY A 45 6.70 12.77 -52.54
N ALA A 46 7.41 12.21 -51.58
CA ALA A 46 6.82 11.60 -50.37
C ALA A 46 6.30 12.64 -49.38
N GLY A 47 5.22 12.33 -48.70
CA GLY A 47 4.66 13.15 -47.64
C GLY A 47 5.57 13.25 -46.41
N LYS A 48 5.26 14.19 -45.54
CA LYS A 48 6.02 14.44 -44.30
C LYS A 48 5.14 14.27 -43.07
N TRP A 49 5.64 13.54 -42.07
CA TRP A 49 5.02 13.41 -40.79
C TRP A 49 5.40 14.57 -39.86
N LEU A 50 4.44 15.01 -39.05
CA LEU A 50 4.66 15.99 -37.98
C LEU A 50 3.77 15.69 -36.78
N ALA A 51 4.19 16.08 -35.58
CA ALA A 51 3.36 16.13 -34.41
C ALA A 51 2.82 17.55 -34.21
N ARG A 52 1.55 17.65 -33.83
CA ARG A 52 0.91 18.87 -33.38
C ARG A 52 0.52 18.68 -31.90
N LEU A 53 1.23 19.37 -31.01
CA LEU A 53 1.10 19.29 -29.57
C LEU A 53 0.42 20.54 -29.03
N TYR A 54 -0.58 20.34 -28.18
CA TYR A 54 -1.21 21.43 -27.44
C TYR A 54 -0.31 21.90 -26.29
N ILE A 55 -0.06 23.20 -26.24
CA ILE A 55 0.83 23.82 -25.23
C ILE A 55 0.10 24.79 -24.29
N GLY A 56 -1.27 24.72 -24.25
CA GLY A 56 -2.10 25.62 -23.45
C GLY A 56 -2.53 26.89 -24.21
N SER A 57 -3.46 27.64 -23.62
CA SER A 57 -3.95 28.93 -24.16
C SER A 57 -4.33 28.90 -25.63
N HIS A 58 -4.98 27.84 -26.11
CA HIS A 58 -5.38 27.60 -27.51
C HIS A 58 -4.21 27.56 -28.52
N SER A 59 -2.97 27.35 -28.03
CA SER A 59 -1.76 27.32 -28.86
C SER A 59 -1.26 25.90 -29.07
N TYR A 60 -0.65 25.68 -30.24
CA TYR A 60 -0.09 24.39 -30.62
C TYR A 60 1.35 24.54 -31.09
N ARG A 61 2.20 23.57 -30.76
CA ARG A 61 3.56 23.46 -31.25
C ARG A 61 3.65 22.34 -32.26
N TYR A 62 4.39 22.60 -33.37
CA TYR A 62 4.55 21.67 -34.46
C TYR A 62 5.99 21.13 -34.47
N HIS A 63 6.14 19.81 -34.53
CA HIS A 63 7.43 19.14 -34.60
C HIS A 63 7.47 18.25 -35.84
N PRO A 64 8.45 18.44 -36.75
CA PRO A 64 8.68 17.50 -37.82
C PRO A 64 9.15 16.16 -37.24
N ILE A 65 8.62 15.04 -37.76
CA ILE A 65 8.96 13.69 -37.28
C ILE A 65 9.82 12.95 -38.31
N GLY A 66 9.43 12.99 -39.57
CA GLY A 66 10.11 12.26 -40.63
C GLY A 66 9.38 12.31 -41.97
N VAL A 67 9.87 11.52 -42.90
CA VAL A 67 9.26 11.34 -44.24
C VAL A 67 8.28 10.16 -44.15
N ALA A 68 7.16 10.26 -44.84
CA ALA A 68 6.20 9.15 -44.91
C ALA A 68 6.68 8.06 -45.89
N ASP A 69 6.33 6.84 -45.59
CA ASP A 69 6.65 5.63 -46.37
C ASP A 69 5.83 5.54 -47.68
N ASP A 70 5.49 6.68 -48.30
CA ASP A 70 4.62 6.72 -49.47
C ASP A 70 5.26 6.15 -50.75
N LEU A 71 6.57 6.36 -50.93
CA LEU A 71 7.35 5.96 -52.10
C LEU A 71 8.37 4.85 -51.82
N SER A 72 8.76 4.65 -50.54
CA SER A 72 9.79 3.69 -50.14
C SER A 72 9.36 2.99 -48.86
N ASP A 73 9.92 1.81 -48.58
CA ASP A 73 9.63 1.10 -47.36
C ASP A 73 10.20 1.83 -46.13
N PRO A 74 9.54 1.71 -44.99
CA PRO A 74 9.95 2.40 -43.77
C PRO A 74 11.25 1.82 -43.20
N ASP A 75 12.26 2.66 -43.00
CA ASP A 75 13.56 2.33 -42.40
C ASP A 75 13.55 2.48 -40.88
N GLY A 76 12.50 3.01 -40.29
CA GLY A 76 12.35 3.25 -38.85
C GLY A 76 13.18 4.43 -38.32
N ARG A 77 13.89 5.18 -39.16
CA ARG A 77 14.71 6.33 -38.76
C ARG A 77 14.29 7.63 -39.47
N VAL A 78 14.33 7.66 -40.76
CA VAL A 78 13.99 8.84 -41.62
C VAL A 78 12.68 8.61 -42.29
N ILE A 79 12.46 7.44 -42.88
CA ILE A 79 11.22 7.04 -43.55
C ILE A 79 10.39 6.22 -42.55
N LEU A 80 9.23 6.75 -42.21
CA LEU A 80 8.39 6.18 -41.15
C LEU A 80 7.02 5.78 -41.70
N GLY A 81 6.62 4.55 -41.36
CA GLY A 81 5.26 4.12 -41.50
C GLY A 81 4.35 4.76 -40.45
N PHE A 82 3.03 4.67 -40.64
CA PHE A 82 2.05 5.30 -39.75
C PHE A 82 2.25 4.95 -38.26
N LYS A 83 2.44 3.67 -37.92
CA LYS A 83 2.67 3.21 -36.51
C LYS A 83 3.96 3.78 -35.93
N GLN A 84 5.03 3.87 -36.72
CA GLN A 84 6.30 4.44 -36.29
C GLN A 84 6.20 5.96 -36.09
N ALA A 85 5.49 6.66 -36.96
CA ALA A 85 5.20 8.08 -36.80
C ALA A 85 4.32 8.38 -35.58
N GLN A 86 3.34 7.52 -35.26
CA GLN A 86 2.56 7.62 -34.03
C GLN A 86 3.44 7.48 -32.78
N ALA A 87 4.33 6.48 -32.77
CA ALA A 87 5.25 6.25 -31.64
C ALA A 87 6.20 7.45 -31.45
N ALA A 88 6.72 8.01 -32.56
CA ALA A 88 7.58 9.19 -32.52
C ALA A 88 6.83 10.45 -32.03
N ALA A 89 5.57 10.65 -32.45
CA ALA A 89 4.74 11.75 -31.98
C ALA A 89 4.46 11.65 -30.46
N ARG A 90 4.16 10.45 -29.95
CA ARG A 90 3.97 10.23 -28.52
C ARG A 90 5.23 10.48 -27.71
N LYS A 91 6.41 10.08 -28.22
CA LYS A 91 7.71 10.40 -27.59
C LYS A 91 7.94 11.90 -27.46
N LEU A 92 7.61 12.67 -28.50
CA LEU A 92 7.72 14.12 -28.45
C LEU A 92 6.77 14.75 -27.43
N MET A 93 5.56 14.24 -27.29
CA MET A 93 4.61 14.69 -26.27
C MET A 93 5.15 14.46 -24.86
N VAL A 94 5.69 13.28 -24.59
CA VAL A 94 6.32 12.94 -23.30
C VAL A 94 7.52 13.85 -23.02
N ALA A 95 8.37 14.10 -24.00
CA ALA A 95 9.54 14.97 -23.88
C ALA A 95 9.15 16.45 -23.64
N GLN A 96 8.03 16.92 -24.15
CA GLN A 96 7.54 18.30 -23.97
C GLN A 96 6.68 18.52 -22.73
N ALA A 97 6.09 17.49 -22.15
CA ALA A 97 5.34 17.60 -20.89
C ALA A 97 6.23 18.10 -19.71
N GLY A 98 7.42 18.52 -20.04
CA GLY A 98 8.30 19.47 -19.37
C GLY A 98 8.69 19.15 -17.96
N GLY A 99 9.93 18.82 -17.74
CA GLY A 99 10.52 18.38 -16.49
C GLY A 99 10.50 16.87 -16.43
N GLY A 100 11.03 16.22 -17.48
CA GLY A 100 10.94 14.80 -17.71
C GLY A 100 11.39 14.01 -16.50
N VAL A 101 10.50 13.18 -15.96
CA VAL A 101 10.87 12.09 -15.07
C VAL A 101 11.78 11.16 -15.87
N GLY A 102 13.05 11.56 -16.01
CA GLY A 102 14.05 10.82 -16.80
C GLY A 102 14.73 9.73 -16.00
N THR A 103 14.85 9.92 -14.68
CA THR A 103 15.59 9.05 -13.78
C THR A 103 14.69 8.39 -12.74
N VAL A 104 15.23 7.39 -12.05
CA VAL A 104 14.53 6.78 -10.88
C VAL A 104 14.32 7.80 -9.78
N ALA A 105 15.25 8.75 -9.57
CA ALA A 105 15.08 9.80 -8.57
C ALA A 105 13.88 10.69 -8.91
N ASP A 106 13.76 11.10 -10.16
CA ASP A 106 12.63 11.91 -10.63
C ASP A 106 11.30 11.16 -10.48
N ALA A 107 11.27 9.86 -10.78
CA ALA A 107 10.09 9.02 -10.63
C ALA A 107 9.64 8.90 -9.17
N VAL A 108 10.58 8.74 -8.24
CA VAL A 108 10.30 8.69 -6.81
C VAL A 108 9.73 10.02 -6.32
N GLU A 109 10.33 11.14 -6.71
CA GLU A 109 9.88 12.47 -6.28
C GLU A 109 8.51 12.83 -6.88
N ALA A 110 8.28 12.49 -8.16
CA ALA A 110 6.98 12.68 -8.80
C ALA A 110 5.88 11.87 -8.09
N TYR A 111 6.19 10.62 -7.72
CA TYR A 111 5.24 9.78 -6.99
C TYR A 111 4.95 10.32 -5.58
N ILE A 112 5.97 10.79 -4.87
CA ILE A 112 5.80 11.40 -3.53
C ILE A 112 4.89 12.64 -3.64
N ARG A 113 5.12 13.53 -4.61
CA ARG A 113 4.27 14.71 -4.84
C ARG A 113 2.82 14.33 -5.16
N ALA A 114 2.61 13.29 -5.96
CA ALA A 114 1.27 12.80 -6.25
C ALA A 114 0.55 12.34 -4.96
N LEU A 115 1.23 11.60 -4.09
CA LEU A 115 0.68 11.16 -2.80
C LEU A 115 0.39 12.33 -1.84
N GLU A 116 1.19 13.40 -1.86
CA GLU A 116 0.94 14.63 -1.12
C GLU A 116 -0.35 15.30 -1.61
N THR A 117 -0.53 15.40 -2.92
CA THR A 117 -1.74 15.94 -3.55
C THR A 117 -2.98 15.08 -3.25
N GLU A 118 -2.83 13.76 -3.20
CA GLU A 118 -3.90 12.82 -2.83
C GLU A 118 -4.25 12.84 -1.32
N GLY A 119 -3.57 13.65 -0.51
CA GLY A 119 -3.84 13.75 0.93
C GLY A 119 -3.34 12.57 1.76
N ARG A 120 -2.31 11.85 1.29
CA ARG A 120 -1.66 10.79 2.06
C ARG A 120 -1.12 11.34 3.39
N SER A 121 -1.13 10.51 4.44
CA SER A 121 -0.66 10.96 5.75
C SER A 121 0.82 11.40 5.71
N PRO A 122 1.18 12.53 6.36
CA PRO A 122 2.56 13.04 6.38
C PRO A 122 3.58 12.01 6.88
N SER A 123 3.20 11.17 7.85
CA SER A 123 4.08 10.11 8.36
C SER A 123 4.37 9.04 7.32
N ALA A 124 3.38 8.63 6.51
CA ALA A 124 3.59 7.64 5.45
C ALA A 124 4.50 8.19 4.34
N ILE A 125 4.35 9.47 4.01
CA ILE A 125 5.21 10.17 3.05
C ILE A 125 6.65 10.27 3.57
N ALA A 126 6.83 10.66 4.84
CA ALA A 126 8.14 10.74 5.48
C ALA A 126 8.84 9.37 5.52
N ASP A 127 8.12 8.29 5.85
CA ASP A 127 8.65 6.91 5.85
C ASP A 127 9.07 6.47 4.45
N MET A 128 8.27 6.81 3.43
CA MET A 128 8.58 6.51 2.03
C MET A 128 9.81 7.27 1.56
N ARG A 129 9.89 8.58 1.83
CA ARG A 129 11.03 9.44 1.51
C ARG A 129 12.30 8.94 2.20
N CYS A 130 12.22 8.60 3.48
CA CYS A 130 13.32 8.00 4.23
C CYS A 130 13.79 6.68 3.61
N THR A 131 12.85 5.80 3.24
CA THR A 131 13.16 4.53 2.60
C THR A 131 13.83 4.72 1.24
N ALA A 132 13.32 5.62 0.42
CA ALA A 132 13.87 5.93 -0.90
C ALA A 132 15.29 6.50 -0.80
N ASN A 133 15.48 7.54 0.01
CA ASN A 133 16.80 8.19 0.20
C ASN A 133 17.85 7.21 0.74
N ALA A 134 17.44 6.31 1.62
CA ALA A 134 18.37 5.41 2.29
C ALA A 134 18.73 4.15 1.47
N LEU A 135 17.80 3.63 0.63
CA LEU A 135 17.89 2.28 0.09
C LEU A 135 17.65 2.18 -1.42
N ILE A 136 17.10 3.21 -2.06
CA ILE A 136 16.81 3.22 -3.50
C ILE A 136 17.74 4.19 -4.22
N LEU A 137 17.71 5.45 -3.86
CA LEU A 137 18.38 6.52 -4.58
C LEU A 137 19.92 6.40 -4.61
N PRO A 138 20.62 5.95 -3.56
CA PRO A 138 22.07 5.81 -3.62
C PRO A 138 22.57 4.85 -4.70
N THR A 139 21.77 3.86 -5.09
CA THR A 139 22.16 2.85 -6.07
C THR A 139 21.47 3.05 -7.43
N LEU A 140 20.20 3.45 -7.42
CA LEU A 140 19.39 3.50 -8.62
C LEU A 140 18.97 4.93 -9.04
N GLY A 141 19.13 5.90 -8.14
CA GLY A 141 18.56 7.24 -8.35
C GLY A 141 18.98 7.92 -9.66
N HIS A 142 20.24 7.75 -10.05
CA HIS A 142 20.84 8.33 -11.26
C HIS A 142 20.50 7.57 -12.55
N VAL A 143 19.89 6.37 -12.43
CA VAL A 143 19.61 5.53 -13.59
C VAL A 143 18.42 6.06 -14.36
N GLU A 144 18.56 6.25 -15.67
CA GLU A 144 17.47 6.61 -16.55
C GLU A 144 16.42 5.48 -16.61
N LEU A 145 15.14 5.83 -16.57
CA LEU A 145 14.05 4.87 -16.57
C LEU A 145 14.07 3.97 -17.80
N ALA A 146 14.40 4.53 -18.98
CA ALA A 146 14.51 3.79 -20.21
C ALA A 146 15.67 2.78 -20.26
N LYS A 147 16.69 2.97 -19.41
CA LYS A 147 17.88 2.10 -19.32
C LYS A 147 17.78 1.08 -18.18
N LEU A 148 16.69 1.10 -17.39
CA LEU A 148 16.49 0.09 -16.35
C LEU A 148 16.37 -1.31 -16.94
N SER A 149 17.03 -2.26 -16.30
CA SER A 149 16.97 -3.67 -16.70
C SER A 149 16.61 -4.59 -15.52
N THR A 150 15.91 -5.69 -15.79
CA THR A 150 15.58 -6.69 -14.76
C THR A 150 16.80 -7.21 -14.02
N PRO A 151 17.92 -7.57 -14.68
CA PRO A 151 19.14 -8.04 -13.98
C PRO A 151 19.73 -6.99 -13.03
N GLN A 152 19.66 -5.70 -13.38
CA GLN A 152 20.12 -4.60 -12.51
C GLN A 152 19.26 -4.49 -11.25
N LEU A 153 17.94 -4.55 -11.40
CA LEU A 153 16.98 -4.50 -10.30
C LEU A 153 17.07 -5.74 -9.40
N GLU A 154 17.34 -6.92 -9.98
CA GLU A 154 17.55 -8.14 -9.22
C GLU A 154 18.84 -8.08 -8.38
N ARG A 155 19.94 -7.59 -8.94
CA ARG A 155 21.19 -7.37 -8.20
C ARG A 155 20.96 -6.42 -7.01
N TRP A 156 20.33 -5.27 -7.25
CA TRP A 156 19.98 -4.31 -6.19
C TRP A 156 19.13 -4.97 -5.09
N ARG A 157 18.05 -5.67 -5.45
CA ARG A 157 17.16 -6.36 -4.50
C ARG A 157 17.92 -7.41 -3.68
N ASN A 158 18.76 -8.21 -4.33
CA ASN A 158 19.57 -9.27 -3.69
C ASN A 158 20.59 -8.67 -2.73
N GLU A 159 21.21 -7.55 -3.09
CA GLU A 159 22.12 -6.82 -2.23
C GLU A 159 21.43 -6.27 -0.98
N LEU A 160 20.24 -5.69 -1.12
CA LEU A 160 19.42 -5.26 0.03
C LEU A 160 19.14 -6.40 1.01
N ALA A 161 18.91 -7.61 0.49
CA ALA A 161 18.64 -8.78 1.31
C ALA A 161 19.90 -9.31 2.02
N ARG A 162 21.11 -9.05 1.49
CA ARG A 162 22.40 -9.44 2.10
C ARG A 162 22.89 -8.43 3.13
N ARG A 163 22.58 -7.14 2.95
CA ARG A 163 23.04 -6.08 3.87
C ARG A 163 22.44 -6.28 5.26
N PRO A 164 23.20 -6.05 6.34
CA PRO A 164 22.65 -6.08 7.70
C PRO A 164 21.57 -5.01 7.89
N ALA A 165 20.72 -5.21 8.92
CA ALA A 165 19.64 -4.27 9.22
C ALA A 165 20.21 -2.94 9.72
N ARG A 166 19.77 -1.83 9.12
CA ARG A 166 20.11 -0.48 9.60
C ARG A 166 19.50 -0.23 10.97
N VAL A 167 20.26 0.41 11.85
CA VAL A 167 19.79 0.92 13.13
C VAL A 167 19.62 2.43 13.00
N ARG A 168 18.67 3.00 13.72
CA ARG A 168 18.48 4.46 13.74
C ARG A 168 19.77 5.11 14.23
N THR A 169 20.33 5.98 13.43
CA THR A 169 21.57 6.71 13.66
C THR A 169 21.23 8.20 13.71
N ARG A 170 21.94 8.98 14.50
CA ARG A 170 21.80 10.44 14.52
C ARG A 170 22.27 11.01 13.19
N GLU A 171 21.71 12.16 12.83
CA GLU A 171 22.15 12.91 11.65
C GLU A 171 23.62 13.31 11.80
N GLY A 172 24.40 13.13 10.73
CA GLY A 172 25.85 13.39 10.75
C GLY A 172 26.73 12.25 11.27
N GLU A 173 26.16 11.19 11.89
CA GLU A 173 26.93 10.04 12.33
C GLU A 173 26.98 8.92 11.26
N PRO A 174 28.07 8.12 11.24
CA PRO A 174 28.15 6.95 10.37
C PRO A 174 27.01 5.96 10.61
N GLN A 175 26.40 5.45 9.54
CA GLN A 175 25.28 4.53 9.62
C GLN A 175 25.62 3.28 10.42
N ARG A 176 24.92 3.04 11.51
CA ARG A 176 25.06 1.84 12.33
C ARG A 176 24.19 0.70 11.80
N TYR A 177 24.70 -0.51 11.96
CA TYR A 177 24.03 -1.74 11.52
C TYR A 177 23.90 -2.72 12.69
N ARG A 178 22.81 -3.51 12.66
CA ARG A 178 22.61 -4.59 13.62
C ARG A 178 23.38 -5.83 13.18
N ALA A 179 24.14 -6.46 14.10
CA ALA A 179 24.74 -7.74 13.84
C ALA A 179 23.67 -8.83 13.55
N HIS A 180 24.03 -9.80 12.72
CA HIS A 180 23.20 -10.98 12.50
C HIS A 180 23.11 -11.78 13.83
N ARG A 181 21.90 -12.03 14.31
CA ARG A 181 21.68 -12.68 15.61
C ARG A 181 21.08 -14.07 15.53
N ASP A 182 20.34 -14.41 14.48
CA ASP A 182 19.54 -15.63 14.38
C ASP A 182 19.54 -16.21 12.97
N ASP A 183 19.23 -17.51 12.84
CA ASP A 183 18.96 -18.20 11.56
C ASP A 183 17.78 -17.57 10.79
N ASP A 184 16.89 -16.84 11.47
CA ASP A 184 15.75 -16.14 10.88
C ASP A 184 16.12 -14.78 10.22
N THR A 185 17.34 -14.29 10.45
CA THR A 185 17.83 -13.02 9.91
C THR A 185 17.78 -12.95 8.38
N PRO A 186 18.20 -13.96 7.60
CA PRO A 186 18.11 -13.92 6.14
C PRO A 186 16.69 -13.77 5.63
N ARG A 187 15.72 -14.47 6.24
CA ARG A 187 14.30 -14.35 5.91
C ARG A 187 13.77 -12.94 6.21
N ALA A 188 14.09 -12.40 7.38
CA ALA A 188 13.68 -11.05 7.79
C ALA A 188 14.28 -9.97 6.87
N ARG A 189 15.52 -10.16 6.40
CA ARG A 189 16.17 -9.27 5.43
C ARG A 189 15.48 -9.33 4.06
N ARG A 190 15.16 -10.52 3.55
CA ARG A 190 14.36 -10.71 2.33
C ARG A 190 12.97 -10.04 2.44
N ALA A 191 12.30 -10.17 3.59
CA ALA A 191 11.04 -9.48 3.84
C ALA A 191 11.20 -7.95 3.81
N SER A 192 12.29 -7.42 4.36
CA SER A 192 12.62 -5.99 4.31
C SER A 192 12.91 -5.54 2.88
N ALA A 193 13.70 -6.29 2.11
CA ALA A 193 13.96 -6.01 0.70
C ALA A 193 12.67 -5.98 -0.14
N ASN A 194 11.72 -6.88 0.13
CA ASN A 194 10.40 -6.85 -0.52
C ASN A 194 9.63 -5.56 -0.23
N ARG A 195 9.68 -5.03 1.01
CA ARG A 195 9.04 -3.74 1.34
C ARG A 195 9.66 -2.59 0.57
N VAL A 196 10.99 -2.54 0.49
CA VAL A 196 11.69 -1.49 -0.27
C VAL A 196 11.38 -1.62 -1.78
N ARG A 197 11.36 -2.86 -2.30
CA ARG A 197 10.94 -3.15 -3.68
C ARG A 197 9.53 -2.60 -3.95
N THR A 198 8.58 -2.76 -3.03
CA THR A 198 7.22 -2.25 -3.20
C THR A 198 7.20 -0.72 -3.37
N VAL A 199 8.01 0.01 -2.61
CA VAL A 199 8.14 1.47 -2.75
C VAL A 199 8.69 1.85 -4.13
N LEU A 200 9.77 1.20 -4.56
CA LEU A 200 10.35 1.44 -5.89
C LEU A 200 9.34 1.16 -7.01
N LEU A 201 8.69 -0.01 -6.98
CA LEU A 201 7.73 -0.38 -8.01
C LEU A 201 6.52 0.54 -8.06
N ALA A 202 6.07 1.07 -6.93
CA ALA A 202 4.99 2.03 -6.89
C ALA A 202 5.36 3.32 -7.64
N ALA A 203 6.57 3.84 -7.42
CA ALA A 203 7.09 5.03 -8.12
C ALA A 203 7.29 4.77 -9.63
N LEU A 204 7.88 3.63 -10.00
CA LEU A 204 8.09 3.27 -11.40
C LEU A 204 6.77 3.04 -12.15
N ASN A 205 5.79 2.41 -11.51
CA ASN A 205 4.45 2.22 -12.10
C ASN A 205 3.70 3.54 -12.21
N HIS A 206 3.91 4.48 -11.29
CA HIS A 206 3.37 5.83 -11.42
C HIS A 206 3.95 6.54 -12.64
N ALA A 207 5.27 6.52 -12.81
CA ALA A 207 5.96 7.10 -13.96
C ALA A 207 5.51 6.46 -15.28
N PHE A 208 5.33 5.14 -15.32
CA PHE A 208 4.82 4.43 -16.50
C PHE A 208 3.39 4.84 -16.85
N ARG A 209 2.48 4.91 -15.86
CA ARG A 209 1.10 5.36 -16.10
C ARG A 209 1.02 6.82 -16.54
N ALA A 210 1.96 7.66 -16.10
CA ALA A 210 2.08 9.04 -16.51
C ALA A 210 2.72 9.20 -17.91
N GLY A 211 3.14 8.10 -18.56
CA GLY A 211 3.73 8.12 -19.91
C GLY A 211 5.19 8.58 -19.96
N HIS A 212 5.89 8.60 -18.82
CA HIS A 212 7.31 9.00 -18.76
C HIS A 212 8.27 7.92 -19.28
N VAL A 213 7.79 6.70 -19.47
CA VAL A 213 8.54 5.58 -20.03
C VAL A 213 7.60 4.66 -20.82
N ASP A 214 8.09 4.12 -21.94
CA ASP A 214 7.28 3.34 -22.89
C ASP A 214 7.01 1.89 -22.44
N SER A 215 7.78 1.36 -21.47
CA SER A 215 7.70 -0.04 -21.07
C SER A 215 8.00 -0.21 -19.57
N ASP A 216 7.23 -1.07 -18.92
CA ASP A 216 7.40 -1.47 -17.54
C ASP A 216 8.05 -2.87 -17.39
N LEU A 217 8.46 -3.50 -18.49
CA LEU A 217 8.95 -4.89 -18.53
C LEU A 217 10.13 -5.13 -17.58
N ALA A 218 11.01 -4.14 -17.40
CA ALA A 218 12.18 -4.26 -16.55
C ALA A 218 11.80 -4.57 -15.10
N TRP A 219 10.78 -3.91 -14.55
CA TRP A 219 10.39 -4.10 -13.15
C TRP A 219 9.13 -4.97 -12.98
N ARG A 220 8.31 -5.13 -14.00
CA ARG A 220 7.20 -6.10 -14.00
C ARG A 220 7.73 -7.52 -13.78
N ARG A 221 8.89 -7.84 -14.37
CA ARG A 221 9.58 -9.14 -14.25
C ARG A 221 10.35 -9.32 -12.94
N LEU A 222 10.45 -8.31 -12.08
CA LEU A 222 11.13 -8.42 -10.79
C LEU A 222 10.23 -9.11 -9.75
N PRO A 223 10.39 -10.40 -9.42
CA PRO A 223 9.55 -11.08 -8.45
C PRO A 223 9.93 -10.67 -7.01
N PRO A 224 9.02 -10.73 -6.05
CA PRO A 224 9.37 -10.66 -4.65
C PRO A 224 10.08 -11.95 -4.21
N PHE A 225 10.84 -11.88 -3.12
CA PHE A 225 11.30 -13.10 -2.44
C PHE A 225 10.11 -13.86 -1.88
N LYS A 226 10.01 -15.15 -2.17
CA LYS A 226 8.96 -16.05 -1.67
C LYS A 226 9.30 -16.56 -0.26
N GLY A 227 8.31 -17.09 0.46
CA GLY A 227 8.51 -17.73 1.77
C GLY A 227 8.94 -16.79 2.90
N VAL A 228 8.86 -15.48 2.73
CA VAL A 228 9.29 -14.49 3.73
C VAL A 228 8.22 -14.16 4.78
N SER A 229 6.97 -14.53 4.51
CA SER A 229 5.84 -14.26 5.39
C SER A 229 5.69 -15.41 6.38
N ARG A 230 6.16 -15.24 7.60
CA ARG A 230 5.91 -16.17 8.71
C ARG A 230 5.14 -15.41 9.77
N ALA A 231 3.88 -15.79 9.96
CA ALA A 231 3.09 -15.27 11.06
C ALA A 231 3.60 -15.89 12.35
N ARG A 232 4.50 -15.21 13.05
CA ARG A 232 4.77 -15.49 14.47
C ARG A 232 3.75 -14.71 15.27
N LEU A 233 2.58 -15.31 15.47
CA LEU A 233 1.57 -14.70 16.31
C LEU A 233 1.89 -15.10 17.75
N ARG A 234 2.59 -14.21 18.45
CA ARG A 234 2.66 -14.30 19.90
C ARG A 234 1.37 -13.71 20.48
N TYR A 235 0.69 -14.46 21.31
CA TYR A 235 -0.33 -13.98 22.22
C TYR A 235 0.08 -14.32 23.65
N LEU A 236 -0.47 -13.65 24.62
CA LEU A 236 -0.21 -13.85 26.04
C LEU A 236 -1.24 -14.84 26.60
N SER A 237 -0.80 -15.75 27.44
CA SER A 237 -1.74 -16.47 28.29
C SER A 237 -2.46 -15.51 29.26
N VAL A 238 -3.57 -15.94 29.85
CA VAL A 238 -4.29 -15.13 30.87
C VAL A 238 -3.36 -14.73 32.01
N ALA A 239 -2.51 -15.65 32.46
CA ALA A 239 -1.54 -15.40 33.52
C ALA A 239 -0.47 -14.37 33.12
N GLU A 240 0.05 -14.46 31.88
CA GLU A 240 1.00 -13.46 31.35
C GLU A 240 0.33 -12.09 31.19
N ALA A 241 -0.92 -12.02 30.70
CA ALA A 241 -1.67 -10.78 30.57
C ALA A 241 -1.86 -10.10 31.92
N LYS A 242 -2.24 -10.87 32.97
CA LYS A 242 -2.35 -10.37 34.36
C LYS A 242 -1.02 -9.83 34.88
N ARG A 243 0.08 -10.57 34.68
CA ARG A 243 1.42 -10.08 35.06
C ARG A 243 1.81 -8.83 34.35
N LEU A 244 1.50 -8.71 33.01
CA LEU A 244 1.79 -7.51 32.22
C LEU A 244 1.03 -6.30 32.74
N ILE A 245 -0.27 -6.43 33.07
CA ILE A 245 -1.08 -5.38 33.70
C ILE A 245 -0.48 -4.92 35.00
N ASN A 246 -0.11 -5.88 35.89
CA ASN A 246 0.46 -5.58 37.20
C ASN A 246 1.85 -4.95 37.10
N GLY A 247 2.66 -5.35 36.11
CA GLY A 247 3.97 -4.78 35.84
C GLY A 247 3.95 -3.39 35.15
N ALA A 248 2.78 -2.96 34.66
CA ALA A 248 2.64 -1.68 33.99
C ALA A 248 2.70 -0.50 34.99
N ASP A 249 3.28 0.60 34.53
CA ASP A 249 3.22 1.87 35.26
C ASP A 249 1.74 2.25 35.49
N PRO A 250 1.37 2.82 36.65
CA PRO A 250 -0.03 3.08 37.02
C PRO A 250 -0.79 3.90 35.95
N GLU A 251 -0.15 4.89 35.34
CA GLU A 251 -0.76 5.73 34.28
C GLU A 251 -1.01 4.94 32.98
N PHE A 252 -0.22 3.89 32.70
CA PHE A 252 -0.33 3.09 31.47
C PHE A 252 -1.22 1.86 31.63
N ARG A 253 -1.48 1.44 32.87
CA ARG A 253 -2.30 0.27 33.19
C ARG A 253 -3.70 0.32 32.57
N PRO A 254 -4.46 1.43 32.64
CA PRO A 254 -5.77 1.52 31.98
C PRO A 254 -5.70 1.34 30.46
N MET A 255 -4.64 1.85 29.82
CA MET A 255 -4.41 1.66 28.37
C MET A 255 -4.21 0.19 28.02
N LEU A 256 -3.46 -0.58 28.83
CA LEU A 256 -3.26 -2.01 28.64
C LEU A 256 -4.52 -2.82 28.89
N GLN A 257 -5.26 -2.49 29.95
CA GLN A 257 -6.55 -3.14 30.26
C GLN A 257 -7.53 -2.93 29.11
N ALA A 258 -7.75 -1.70 28.66
CA ALA A 258 -8.59 -1.41 27.51
C ALA A 258 -8.17 -2.21 26.26
N ALA A 259 -6.86 -2.28 25.99
CA ALA A 259 -6.36 -3.00 24.80
C ALA A 259 -6.61 -4.51 24.87
N LEU A 260 -6.49 -5.12 26.04
CA LEU A 260 -6.74 -6.55 26.24
C LEU A 260 -8.24 -6.87 26.22
N LEU A 261 -9.08 -5.95 26.71
CA LEU A 261 -10.53 -6.14 26.79
C LEU A 261 -11.24 -5.98 25.43
N VAL A 262 -10.74 -5.12 24.55
CA VAL A 262 -11.44 -4.82 23.28
C VAL A 262 -10.61 -5.05 22.01
N GLY A 263 -9.33 -5.43 22.13
CA GLY A 263 -8.46 -5.69 20.99
C GLY A 263 -8.17 -4.49 20.09
N ALA A 264 -8.44 -3.27 20.54
CA ALA A 264 -8.24 -2.06 19.75
C ALA A 264 -6.75 -1.72 19.54
N ARG A 265 -6.45 -0.96 18.49
CA ARG A 265 -5.09 -0.46 18.26
C ARG A 265 -4.77 0.68 19.22
N TYR A 266 -3.49 0.83 19.57
CA TYR A 266 -3.04 1.90 20.46
C TYR A 266 -3.56 3.29 20.09
N GLY A 267 -3.43 3.67 18.81
CA GLY A 267 -3.89 4.99 18.34
C GLY A 267 -5.40 5.19 18.43
N GLN A 268 -6.20 4.12 18.37
CA GLN A 268 -7.65 4.18 18.56
C GLN A 268 -7.99 4.44 20.02
N LEU A 269 -7.34 3.71 20.92
CA LEU A 269 -7.52 3.90 22.37
C LEU A 269 -7.04 5.26 22.84
N ALA A 270 -5.90 5.74 22.33
CA ALA A 270 -5.34 7.04 22.71
C ALA A 270 -6.24 8.24 22.30
N GLN A 271 -7.18 8.01 21.37
CA GLN A 271 -8.12 9.04 20.91
C GLN A 271 -9.53 8.89 21.49
N LEU A 272 -9.75 7.85 22.29
CA LEU A 272 -11.09 7.52 22.81
C LEU A 272 -11.60 8.61 23.74
N THR A 273 -12.86 8.98 23.57
CA THR A 273 -13.56 9.94 24.40
C THR A 273 -14.75 9.28 25.10
N THR A 274 -15.29 9.93 26.11
CA THR A 274 -16.47 9.45 26.83
C THR A 274 -17.66 9.24 25.89
N SER A 275 -17.85 10.13 24.90
CA SER A 275 -18.91 10.00 23.89
C SER A 275 -18.76 8.81 22.95
N ASP A 276 -17.61 8.15 22.94
CA ASP A 276 -17.39 6.93 22.17
C ASP A 276 -17.87 5.66 22.92
N CYS A 277 -18.20 5.80 24.20
CA CYS A 277 -18.71 4.72 25.05
C CYS A 277 -20.23 4.81 25.13
N ASN A 278 -20.95 3.90 24.48
CA ASN A 278 -22.36 3.70 24.71
C ASN A 278 -22.54 2.55 25.72
N LEU A 279 -22.59 2.92 26.98
CA LEU A 279 -22.62 1.94 28.08
C LEU A 279 -23.99 1.26 28.21
N ASP A 280 -25.08 1.94 27.81
CA ASP A 280 -26.42 1.37 27.83
C ASP A 280 -26.57 0.28 26.76
N ALA A 281 -25.99 0.50 25.60
CA ALA A 281 -25.96 -0.49 24.51
C ALA A 281 -24.80 -1.49 24.65
N GLY A 282 -23.90 -1.35 25.64
CA GLY A 282 -22.72 -2.17 25.79
C GLY A 282 -21.78 -2.12 24.59
N THR A 283 -21.59 -0.94 23.98
CA THR A 283 -20.76 -0.79 22.78
C THR A 283 -19.75 0.34 22.89
N LEU A 284 -18.62 0.14 22.19
CA LEU A 284 -17.56 1.12 22.05
C LEU A 284 -17.37 1.48 20.59
N ARG A 285 -17.43 2.77 20.26
CA ARG A 285 -17.20 3.31 18.91
C ARG A 285 -15.71 3.53 18.67
N LEU A 286 -15.15 2.84 17.69
CA LEU A 286 -13.76 2.98 17.31
C LEU A 286 -13.61 3.56 15.90
N ARG A 287 -12.61 4.41 15.72
CA ARG A 287 -12.30 5.06 14.43
C ARG A 287 -10.98 4.53 13.88
N THR A 288 -10.92 4.32 12.57
CA THR A 288 -9.68 4.01 11.86
C THR A 288 -9.60 4.85 10.59
N ARG A 289 -8.43 5.43 10.33
CA ARG A 289 -8.18 6.13 9.07
C ARG A 289 -7.61 5.16 8.05
N LYS A 290 -8.17 5.17 6.86
CA LYS A 290 -7.60 4.46 5.71
C LYS A 290 -6.45 5.25 5.09
N GLY A 291 -5.68 4.59 4.22
CA GLY A 291 -4.56 5.22 3.53
C GLY A 291 -4.95 6.37 2.60
N ASP A 292 -6.19 6.44 2.17
CA ASP A 292 -6.80 7.52 1.37
C ASP A 292 -7.30 8.71 2.22
N GLY A 293 -7.01 8.71 3.53
CA GLY A 293 -7.47 9.76 4.47
C GLY A 293 -8.90 9.57 4.97
N SER A 294 -9.69 8.66 4.38
CA SER A 294 -11.06 8.41 4.82
C SER A 294 -11.11 7.80 6.22
N GLU A 295 -12.08 8.24 7.01
CA GLU A 295 -12.33 7.67 8.33
C GLU A 295 -13.38 6.56 8.22
N ARG A 296 -13.08 5.42 8.86
CA ARG A 296 -14.05 4.35 9.04
C ARG A 296 -14.35 4.20 10.52
N VAL A 297 -15.63 4.21 10.84
CA VAL A 297 -16.16 3.95 12.20
C VAL A 297 -16.65 2.51 12.26
N TYR A 298 -16.43 1.84 13.40
CA TYR A 298 -16.99 0.55 13.70
C TYR A 298 -17.24 0.43 15.20
N HIS A 299 -18.14 -0.46 15.61
CA HIS A 299 -18.53 -0.67 16.98
C HIS A 299 -18.04 -2.02 17.47
N VAL A 300 -17.58 -2.04 18.72
CA VAL A 300 -17.15 -3.26 19.41
C VAL A 300 -18.12 -3.49 20.56
N HIS A 301 -18.69 -4.69 20.66
CA HIS A 301 -19.50 -5.09 21.81
C HIS A 301 -18.60 -5.35 23.01
N LEU A 302 -19.00 -4.86 24.16
CA LEU A 302 -18.29 -5.01 25.42
C LEU A 302 -18.82 -6.22 26.17
N ALA A 303 -17.92 -7.13 26.56
CA ALA A 303 -18.20 -8.14 27.55
C ALA A 303 -18.34 -7.49 28.94
N ASP A 304 -18.93 -8.17 29.90
CA ASP A 304 -19.25 -7.63 31.24
C ASP A 304 -18.05 -6.96 31.93
N GLU A 305 -16.86 -7.62 31.91
CA GLU A 305 -15.63 -7.06 32.48
C GLU A 305 -15.21 -5.76 31.75
N ALA A 306 -15.36 -5.71 30.43
CA ALA A 306 -15.04 -4.54 29.65
C ALA A 306 -16.06 -3.40 29.93
N GLN A 307 -17.34 -3.74 30.04
CA GLN A 307 -18.40 -2.77 30.34
C GLN A 307 -18.16 -2.13 31.71
N ALA A 308 -17.91 -2.93 32.75
CA ALA A 308 -17.59 -2.45 34.09
C ALA A 308 -16.33 -1.55 34.10
N PHE A 309 -15.29 -1.95 33.36
CA PHE A 309 -14.08 -1.15 33.22
C PHE A 309 -14.34 0.20 32.56
N PHE A 310 -15.03 0.23 31.40
CA PHE A 310 -15.31 1.49 30.72
C PHE A 310 -16.29 2.36 31.51
N GLN A 311 -17.25 1.79 32.20
CA GLN A 311 -18.14 2.50 33.11
C GLN A 311 -17.36 3.23 34.21
N ALA A 312 -16.41 2.55 34.83
CA ALA A 312 -15.58 3.13 35.89
C ALA A 312 -14.70 4.28 35.40
N ILE A 313 -14.07 4.14 34.20
CA ILE A 313 -13.18 5.19 33.68
C ILE A 313 -13.93 6.36 33.03
N CYS A 314 -15.18 6.19 32.64
CA CYS A 314 -16.03 7.25 32.10
C CYS A 314 -16.76 8.04 33.20
N ALA A 315 -16.89 7.50 34.41
CA ALA A 315 -17.63 8.13 35.50
C ALA A 315 -17.13 9.55 35.81
N GLY A 316 -18.05 10.50 35.88
CA GLY A 316 -17.76 11.90 36.19
C GLY A 316 -17.08 12.71 35.07
N ARG A 317 -16.91 12.13 33.85
CA ARG A 317 -16.27 12.80 32.71
C ARG A 317 -17.31 13.36 31.73
N ARG A 318 -16.95 14.44 31.04
CA ARG A 318 -17.79 15.04 29.99
C ARG A 318 -17.64 14.27 28.66
N GLY A 319 -18.62 14.38 27.75
CA GLY A 319 -18.67 13.63 26.50
C GLY A 319 -17.42 13.70 25.62
N ASN A 320 -16.74 14.83 25.60
CA ASN A 320 -15.53 15.04 24.78
C ASN A 320 -14.22 14.77 25.52
N ASP A 321 -14.28 14.43 26.80
CA ASP A 321 -13.08 14.16 27.59
C ASP A 321 -12.42 12.85 27.12
N ARG A 322 -11.10 12.87 26.96
CA ARG A 322 -10.34 11.63 26.71
C ARG A 322 -10.35 10.76 27.95
N ILE A 323 -10.71 9.49 27.78
CA ILE A 323 -10.81 8.56 28.89
C ILE A 323 -9.48 7.87 29.25
N LEU A 324 -8.54 7.82 28.30
CA LEU A 324 -7.21 7.24 28.48
C LEU A 324 -6.16 8.33 28.30
N THR A 325 -5.73 8.94 29.40
CA THR A 325 -4.72 10.00 29.44
C THR A 325 -3.54 9.58 30.28
N ARG A 326 -2.45 10.33 30.18
CA ARG A 326 -1.32 10.25 31.10
C ARG A 326 -1.69 10.84 32.48
N ALA A 327 -0.85 10.60 33.46
CA ALA A 327 -1.06 11.13 34.82
C ALA A 327 -1.13 12.68 34.86
N ASP A 328 -0.47 13.35 33.92
CA ASP A 328 -0.49 14.79 33.74
C ASP A 328 -1.69 15.31 32.91
N GLY A 329 -2.66 14.45 32.61
CA GLY A 329 -3.83 14.74 31.78
C GLY A 329 -3.56 14.84 30.27
N ARG A 330 -2.29 14.79 29.83
CA ARG A 330 -1.94 14.89 28.42
C ARG A 330 -2.29 13.62 27.64
N PRO A 331 -2.58 13.75 26.33
CA PRO A 331 -2.84 12.59 25.49
C PRO A 331 -1.59 11.74 25.28
N TRP A 332 -1.79 10.43 25.14
CA TRP A 332 -0.75 9.49 24.79
C TRP A 332 -0.23 9.70 23.36
N LYS A 333 1.09 9.80 23.20
CA LYS A 333 1.77 9.88 21.89
C LYS A 333 2.18 8.48 21.41
N ALA A 334 2.13 8.24 20.11
CA ALA A 334 2.46 6.94 19.52
C ALA A 334 3.87 6.42 19.90
N VAL A 335 4.85 7.30 20.02
CA VAL A 335 6.23 6.95 20.37
C VAL A 335 6.37 6.37 21.78
N GLN A 336 5.47 6.70 22.70
CA GLN A 336 5.58 6.32 24.11
C GLN A 336 5.25 4.85 24.38
N GLN A 337 4.37 4.23 23.57
CA GLN A 337 3.91 2.86 23.77
C GLN A 337 5.05 1.85 23.93
N GLN A 338 6.14 2.01 23.17
CA GLN A 338 7.23 1.04 23.18
C GLN A 338 7.99 1.03 24.49
N ALA A 339 8.31 2.20 25.05
CA ALA A 339 9.04 2.32 26.32
C ALA A 339 8.23 1.76 27.48
N PHE A 340 6.93 2.09 27.54
CA PHE A 340 6.04 1.60 28.60
C PHE A 340 5.83 0.07 28.50
N MET A 341 5.65 -0.46 27.27
CA MET A 341 5.54 -1.91 27.05
C MET A 341 6.81 -2.67 27.43
N GLN A 342 8.00 -2.12 27.14
CA GLN A 342 9.26 -2.73 27.54
C GLN A 342 9.42 -2.78 29.06
N LYS A 343 9.10 -1.69 29.77
CA LYS A 343 9.12 -1.64 31.24
C LYS A 343 8.14 -2.67 31.83
N ALA A 344 6.89 -2.67 31.36
CA ALA A 344 5.87 -3.61 31.81
C ALA A 344 6.29 -5.07 31.57
N SER A 345 6.81 -5.39 30.37
CA SER A 345 7.30 -6.74 30.05
C SER A 345 8.45 -7.19 30.97
N LYS A 346 9.40 -6.28 31.23
CA LYS A 346 10.55 -6.56 32.12
C LYS A 346 10.07 -6.88 33.54
N ARG A 347 9.19 -6.05 34.12
CA ARG A 347 8.64 -6.26 35.46
C ARG A 347 7.76 -7.52 35.56
N ALA A 348 7.07 -7.85 34.47
CA ALA A 348 6.23 -9.05 34.36
C ALA A 348 7.01 -10.35 34.10
N GLY A 349 8.33 -10.30 33.91
CA GLY A 349 9.14 -11.45 33.54
C GLY A 349 8.80 -12.05 32.19
N ILE A 350 8.34 -11.20 31.22
CA ILE A 350 7.96 -11.64 29.88
C ILE A 350 9.14 -11.47 28.92
N VAL A 351 9.68 -12.59 28.47
CA VAL A 351 10.84 -12.66 27.58
C VAL A 351 10.48 -13.44 26.29
N PRO A 352 10.76 -12.89 25.12
CA PRO A 352 11.16 -11.52 24.82
C PRO A 352 10.06 -10.50 25.14
N ALA A 353 10.44 -9.25 25.40
CA ALA A 353 9.49 -8.17 25.66
C ALA A 353 8.49 -8.04 24.49
N VAL A 354 7.23 -7.82 24.82
CA VAL A 354 6.15 -7.70 23.84
C VAL A 354 5.89 -6.25 23.46
N ASN A 355 5.44 -6.02 22.22
CA ASN A 355 4.94 -4.73 21.79
C ASN A 355 3.43 -4.62 22.05
N PHE A 356 2.89 -3.40 21.95
CA PHE A 356 1.48 -3.14 22.20
C PHE A 356 0.53 -3.94 21.28
N HIS A 357 0.93 -4.25 20.05
CA HIS A 357 0.09 -5.00 19.12
C HIS A 357 -0.18 -6.46 19.56
N VAL A 358 0.67 -7.00 20.43
CA VAL A 358 0.47 -8.32 21.04
C VAL A 358 -0.81 -8.36 21.88
N THR A 359 -1.24 -7.26 22.53
CA THR A 359 -2.52 -7.22 23.26
C THR A 359 -3.71 -7.52 22.34
N ARG A 360 -3.69 -6.97 21.14
CA ARG A 360 -4.71 -7.24 20.12
C ARG A 360 -4.67 -8.68 19.62
N HIS A 361 -3.48 -9.26 19.44
CA HIS A 361 -3.33 -10.68 19.13
C HIS A 361 -3.86 -11.54 20.27
N THR A 362 -3.60 -11.15 21.53
CA THR A 362 -4.10 -11.83 22.74
C THR A 362 -5.63 -11.83 22.77
N PHE A 363 -6.27 -10.67 22.60
CA PHE A 363 -7.72 -10.58 22.51
C PHE A 363 -8.29 -11.51 21.43
N ALA A 364 -7.77 -11.40 20.20
CA ALA A 364 -8.26 -12.20 19.08
C ALA A 364 -8.07 -13.72 19.30
N SER A 365 -6.89 -14.13 19.81
CA SER A 365 -6.59 -15.54 20.08
C SER A 365 -7.51 -16.11 21.16
N HIS A 366 -7.71 -15.39 22.26
CA HIS A 366 -8.61 -15.84 23.33
C HIS A 366 -10.07 -15.86 22.89
N ALA A 367 -10.53 -14.88 22.10
CA ALA A 367 -11.88 -14.87 21.55
C ALA A 367 -12.12 -16.08 20.63
N VAL A 368 -11.17 -16.41 19.74
CA VAL A 368 -11.28 -17.58 18.85
C VAL A 368 -11.21 -18.89 19.65
N MET A 369 -10.29 -19.02 20.62
CA MET A 369 -10.21 -20.18 21.49
C MET A 369 -11.45 -20.35 22.38
N GLY A 370 -12.09 -19.25 22.78
CA GLY A 370 -13.35 -19.22 23.51
C GLY A 370 -14.58 -19.53 22.64
N GLY A 371 -14.41 -19.81 21.36
CA GLY A 371 -15.47 -20.19 20.44
C GLY A 371 -16.21 -19.03 19.75
N CYS A 372 -15.70 -17.81 19.84
CA CYS A 372 -16.27 -16.67 19.11
C CYS A 372 -16.11 -16.88 17.60
N PRO A 373 -17.19 -16.74 16.78
CA PRO A 373 -17.10 -16.87 15.33
C PRO A 373 -16.08 -15.92 14.71
N LEU A 374 -15.30 -16.41 13.74
CA LEU A 374 -14.22 -15.63 13.09
C LEU A 374 -14.73 -14.32 12.48
N LEU A 375 -15.96 -14.30 11.97
CA LEU A 375 -16.61 -13.09 11.45
C LEU A 375 -16.80 -12.05 12.56
N VAL A 376 -17.28 -12.47 13.74
CA VAL A 376 -17.49 -11.57 14.88
C VAL A 376 -16.16 -11.03 15.40
N VAL A 377 -15.13 -11.88 15.47
CA VAL A 377 -13.78 -11.43 15.81
C VAL A 377 -13.25 -10.43 14.76
N ALA A 378 -13.47 -10.67 13.48
CA ALA A 378 -13.06 -9.74 12.42
C ALA A 378 -13.77 -8.39 12.57
N GLN A 379 -15.06 -8.38 12.85
CA GLN A 379 -15.84 -7.17 13.11
C GLN A 379 -15.33 -6.41 14.35
N ALA A 380 -15.12 -7.10 15.47
CA ALA A 380 -14.57 -6.52 16.69
C ALA A 380 -13.17 -5.91 16.48
N LEU A 381 -12.38 -6.50 15.60
CA LEU A 381 -11.09 -5.96 15.20
C LEU A 381 -11.17 -4.86 14.13
N GLY A 382 -12.35 -4.54 13.60
CA GLY A 382 -12.53 -3.55 12.53
C GLY A 382 -11.91 -3.99 11.19
N HIS A 383 -11.85 -5.29 10.90
CA HIS A 383 -11.48 -5.81 9.59
C HIS A 383 -12.68 -5.74 8.63
N THR A 384 -12.40 -5.63 7.34
CA THR A 384 -13.43 -5.62 6.28
C THR A 384 -13.88 -7.02 5.92
N ASP A 385 -13.03 -8.02 6.17
CA ASP A 385 -13.27 -9.42 5.87
C ASP A 385 -12.58 -10.34 6.89
N THR A 386 -12.86 -11.64 6.80
CA THR A 386 -12.31 -12.65 7.71
C THR A 386 -10.92 -13.13 7.36
N ARG A 387 -10.42 -12.86 6.14
CA ARG A 387 -9.15 -13.42 5.63
C ARG A 387 -7.96 -13.24 6.55
N MET A 388 -7.87 -12.07 7.19
CA MET A 388 -6.78 -11.81 8.14
C MET A 388 -6.95 -12.61 9.44
N VAL A 389 -8.18 -12.76 9.91
CA VAL A 389 -8.47 -13.55 11.14
C VAL A 389 -8.26 -15.04 10.87
N GLU A 390 -8.76 -15.55 9.74
CA GLU A 390 -8.55 -16.94 9.31
C GLU A 390 -7.06 -17.27 9.16
N LYS A 391 -6.32 -16.44 8.45
CA LYS A 391 -4.88 -16.61 8.24
C LYS A 391 -4.09 -16.65 9.54
N HIS A 392 -4.48 -15.83 10.50
CA HIS A 392 -3.70 -15.63 11.72
C HIS A 392 -4.20 -16.47 12.90
N TYR A 393 -5.49 -16.72 13.01
CA TYR A 393 -6.10 -17.34 14.19
C TYR A 393 -6.90 -18.60 13.87
N GLY A 394 -7.19 -18.90 12.59
CA GLY A 394 -8.01 -20.05 12.21
C GLY A 394 -7.48 -21.40 12.73
N HIS A 395 -6.15 -21.53 12.87
CA HIS A 395 -5.51 -22.71 13.41
C HIS A 395 -5.72 -22.92 14.94
N LEU A 396 -6.18 -21.88 15.66
CA LEU A 396 -6.47 -21.95 17.09
C LEU A 396 -7.87 -22.52 17.40
N SER A 397 -8.63 -22.88 16.38
CA SER A 397 -10.03 -23.32 16.46
C SER A 397 -10.29 -24.81 16.14
N PRO A 398 -9.38 -25.81 16.39
CA PRO A 398 -9.66 -27.19 15.99
C PRO A 398 -10.81 -27.85 16.78
N SER A 399 -10.92 -27.61 18.08
CA SER A 399 -12.00 -28.10 18.94
C SER A 399 -13.34 -27.42 18.64
N TYR A 400 -13.29 -26.13 18.32
CA TYR A 400 -14.49 -25.35 18.01
C TYR A 400 -15.24 -25.88 16.78
N ALA A 401 -14.54 -26.26 15.70
CA ALA A 401 -15.18 -26.79 14.51
C ALA A 401 -15.94 -28.10 14.81
N ALA A 402 -15.33 -29.00 15.55
CA ALA A 402 -15.97 -30.25 15.97
C ALA A 402 -17.18 -30.00 16.88
N ASP A 403 -17.05 -29.11 17.85
CA ASP A 403 -18.14 -28.77 18.77
C ASP A 403 -19.26 -27.97 18.10
N ALA A 404 -18.92 -27.08 17.17
CA ALA A 404 -19.89 -26.34 16.38
C ALA A 404 -20.72 -27.29 15.49
N ILE A 405 -20.05 -28.25 14.83
CA ILE A 405 -20.74 -29.28 14.03
C ILE A 405 -21.63 -30.15 14.93
N ARG A 406 -21.12 -30.62 16.08
CA ARG A 406 -21.94 -31.42 17.02
C ARG A 406 -23.19 -30.70 17.50
N ARG A 407 -23.11 -29.38 17.74
CA ARG A 407 -24.24 -28.55 18.20
C ARG A 407 -25.20 -28.20 17.07
N ALA A 408 -24.70 -27.91 15.87
CA ALA A 408 -25.49 -27.41 14.74
C ALA A 408 -25.92 -28.52 13.77
N ALA A 409 -25.32 -29.70 13.82
CA ALA A 409 -25.68 -30.77 12.90
C ALA A 409 -27.12 -31.20 13.09
N PRO A 410 -27.92 -31.33 12.02
CA PRO A 410 -29.27 -31.79 12.08
C PRO A 410 -29.32 -33.25 12.59
N ARG A 411 -30.31 -33.54 13.44
CA ARG A 411 -30.53 -34.88 13.99
C ARG A 411 -31.59 -35.58 13.20
N TYR A 412 -31.21 -36.55 12.37
CA TYR A 412 -32.10 -37.30 11.52
C TYR A 412 -32.72 -38.53 12.20
N GLY A 413 -32.45 -38.77 13.49
CA GLY A 413 -32.96 -39.93 14.22
C GLY A 413 -32.35 -41.28 13.77
N ILE A 414 -31.24 -41.27 13.04
CA ILE A 414 -30.57 -42.46 12.54
C ILE A 414 -29.94 -43.20 13.72
N LYS A 415 -30.45 -44.42 14.00
CA LYS A 415 -29.86 -45.34 14.97
C LYS A 415 -28.99 -46.36 14.21
N PRO A 416 -27.83 -46.80 14.80
CA PRO A 416 -26.95 -47.79 14.23
C PRO A 416 -27.63 -49.14 14.06
N GLY A 417 -28.48 -49.51 13.52
CA GLY A 417 -29.27 -50.75 13.32
C GLY A 417 -30.44 -50.57 12.36
N ASN A 418 -30.78 -49.34 12.02
CA ASN A 418 -31.88 -49.03 11.11
C ASN A 418 -31.43 -48.84 9.64
N VAL A 419 -30.15 -49.05 9.34
CA VAL A 419 -29.61 -48.94 7.98
C VAL A 419 -29.72 -50.35 7.35
N ARG A 420 -30.72 -50.57 6.49
CA ARG A 420 -30.74 -51.75 5.64
C ARG A 420 -29.88 -51.47 4.41
N PRO A 421 -28.95 -52.39 4.03
CA PRO A 421 -28.22 -52.24 2.78
C PRO A 421 -29.20 -52.22 1.62
N LEU A 422 -29.06 -51.27 0.73
CA LEU A 422 -29.76 -51.25 -0.54
C LEU A 422 -29.36 -52.52 -1.33
N ARG A 423 -30.32 -53.36 -1.70
CA ARG A 423 -30.10 -54.52 -2.57
C ARG A 423 -29.93 -54.08 -4.01
#